data_17e7f93a47e3b55197ee3124b50aa5a0
#
_entry.id   17e7f93a47e3b55197ee3124b50aa5a0
#
_cell.length_a   1.000
_cell.length_b   1.000
_cell.length_c   1.000
_cell.angle_alpha   90.00
_cell.angle_beta   90.00
_cell.angle_gamma   90.00
#
_symmetry.space_group_name_H-M   'P 1'
#
loop_
_entity.id
_entity.type
_entity.pdbx_description
1 polymer ?
#
loop_
_entity_poly.entity_id
_entity_poly.type
_entity_poly.pdbx_seq_one_letter_code
_entity_poly.pdbx_strand_id
1 'polypeptide(L)'
;MELAFGDLKDRATLRSAVAGVDMVYHIAASFRTEHLPRNDMWRTNVQGTQDLLEVSHEAGVQRFVHCSSVGVHGAIEGPPGTEGSPFDPGDSYQRTKAEAEKLASDFGTEHGLPIVIFRPAGIYGPDDLRFLKLFKSVKSGVFRMIGSGEVLYQMIYVEDLVDGVLLCGTSERAPGEVFILTGVRPHTLNTIAQTIAKTQGVELSSFRIPATPVYVAGALCELVCRPLGINPPLYRRRVDFFRKPRAFSIEKAQKVLGFSPKVDLAEGLQLTATWYEEQGLL
;
A
#
# COMPACT_ATOMS: atom_id res chain seq x y z
N MET A 1 -9.05 -5.93 24.98
CA MET A 1 -8.73 -6.49 23.65
C MET A 1 -8.41 -7.96 23.84
N GLU A 2 -9.10 -8.84 23.14
CA GLU A 2 -8.83 -10.28 23.13
C GLU A 2 -7.93 -10.62 21.96
N LEU A 3 -6.94 -11.50 22.16
CA LEU A 3 -6.00 -11.94 21.14
C LEU A 3 -6.36 -13.33 20.67
N ALA A 4 -6.58 -13.50 19.36
CA ALA A 4 -6.76 -14.80 18.72
C ALA A 4 -5.58 -15.03 17.75
N PHE A 5 -4.98 -16.21 17.81
CA PHE A 5 -3.88 -16.60 16.90
C PHE A 5 -4.44 -17.46 15.77
N GLY A 6 -4.03 -17.16 14.55
CA GLY A 6 -4.47 -17.88 13.35
C GLY A 6 -3.60 -17.59 12.15
N ASP A 7 -3.82 -18.34 11.06
CA ASP A 7 -3.19 -18.12 9.74
C ASP A 7 -4.30 -18.03 8.69
N LEU A 8 -4.20 -17.09 7.76
CA LEU A 8 -5.12 -16.98 6.62
C LEU A 8 -5.19 -18.25 5.75
N LYS A 9 -4.24 -19.15 5.90
CA LYS A 9 -4.19 -20.45 5.21
C LYS A 9 -4.86 -21.58 6.04
N ASP A 10 -5.35 -21.28 7.22
CA ASP A 10 -6.01 -22.27 8.12
C ASP A 10 -7.44 -21.81 8.45
N ARG A 11 -8.40 -22.34 7.68
CA ARG A 11 -9.82 -22.01 7.81
C ARG A 11 -10.39 -22.30 9.21
N ALA A 12 -9.86 -23.28 9.94
CA ALA A 12 -10.33 -23.60 11.29
C ALA A 12 -10.01 -22.46 12.26
N THR A 13 -8.81 -21.90 12.18
CA THR A 13 -8.42 -20.74 13.00
C THR A 13 -9.20 -19.48 12.62
N LEU A 14 -9.50 -19.28 11.33
CA LEU A 14 -10.33 -18.16 10.88
C LEU A 14 -11.75 -18.25 11.43
N ARG A 15 -12.37 -19.44 11.37
CA ARG A 15 -13.72 -19.66 11.93
C ARG A 15 -13.77 -19.35 13.43
N SER A 16 -12.75 -19.74 14.18
CA SER A 16 -12.65 -19.42 15.60
C SER A 16 -12.49 -17.93 15.86
N ALA A 17 -11.72 -17.23 15.01
CA ALA A 17 -11.45 -15.80 15.17
C ALA A 17 -12.67 -14.90 14.87
N VAL A 18 -13.58 -15.34 13.98
CA VAL A 18 -14.78 -14.55 13.61
C VAL A 18 -16.01 -14.91 14.42
N ALA A 19 -15.94 -15.88 15.32
CA ALA A 19 -17.08 -16.30 16.13
C ALA A 19 -17.55 -15.17 17.07
N GLY A 20 -18.80 -14.74 16.91
CA GLY A 20 -19.40 -13.65 17.71
C GLY A 20 -18.87 -12.24 17.36
N VAL A 21 -18.27 -12.07 16.19
CA VAL A 21 -17.73 -10.78 15.71
C VAL A 21 -18.75 -10.13 14.78
N ASP A 22 -19.08 -8.86 15.03
CA ASP A 22 -20.00 -8.09 14.18
C ASP A 22 -19.30 -7.51 12.94
N MET A 23 -18.00 -7.21 13.05
CA MET A 23 -17.25 -6.51 12.00
C MET A 23 -15.85 -7.09 11.84
N VAL A 24 -15.45 -7.29 10.58
CA VAL A 24 -14.10 -7.78 10.21
C VAL A 24 -13.35 -6.70 9.45
N TYR A 25 -12.14 -6.36 9.91
CA TYR A 25 -11.18 -5.56 9.17
C TYR A 25 -10.07 -6.46 8.65
N HIS A 26 -10.16 -6.85 7.40
CA HIS A 26 -9.18 -7.71 6.74
C HIS A 26 -8.03 -6.89 6.15
N ILE A 27 -6.98 -6.66 6.95
CA ILE A 27 -5.80 -5.87 6.58
C ILE A 27 -4.60 -6.77 6.26
N ALA A 28 -4.59 -7.97 6.83
CA ALA A 28 -3.50 -8.92 6.69
C ALA A 28 -3.26 -9.33 5.22
N ALA A 29 -2.01 -9.31 4.81
CA ALA A 29 -1.58 -9.77 3.49
C ALA A 29 -0.10 -10.16 3.49
N SER A 30 0.27 -11.12 2.65
CA SER A 30 1.68 -11.37 2.31
C SER A 30 2.17 -10.27 1.36
N PHE A 31 3.19 -9.51 1.80
CA PHE A 31 3.75 -8.39 1.04
C PHE A 31 5.21 -8.66 0.69
N ARG A 32 5.53 -8.74 -0.62
CA ARG A 32 6.90 -8.73 -1.19
C ARG A 32 7.96 -9.49 -0.39
N THR A 33 7.60 -10.62 0.19
CA THR A 33 8.55 -11.53 0.80
C THR A 33 9.38 -12.18 -0.32
N GLU A 34 10.60 -11.71 -0.52
CA GLU A 34 11.50 -12.13 -1.62
C GLU A 34 11.84 -13.64 -1.55
N HIS A 35 11.54 -14.27 -0.42
CA HIS A 35 11.86 -15.68 -0.14
C HIS A 35 10.65 -16.63 -0.21
N LEU A 36 9.42 -16.11 -0.38
CA LEU A 36 8.25 -16.99 -0.48
C LEU A 36 7.99 -17.42 -1.93
N PRO A 37 7.62 -18.69 -2.16
CA PRO A 37 7.13 -19.14 -3.46
C PRO A 37 5.96 -18.29 -3.92
N ARG A 38 5.83 -18.04 -5.24
CA ARG A 38 4.71 -17.25 -5.82
C ARG A 38 3.34 -17.79 -5.41
N ASN A 39 3.22 -19.10 -5.25
CA ASN A 39 1.98 -19.76 -4.83
C ASN A 39 1.59 -19.42 -3.38
N ASP A 40 2.55 -19.11 -2.52
CA ASP A 40 2.27 -18.82 -1.11
C ASP A 40 1.62 -17.43 -0.94
N MET A 41 2.06 -16.45 -1.72
CA MET A 41 1.43 -15.12 -1.74
C MET A 41 -0.02 -15.20 -2.27
N TRP A 42 -0.27 -16.01 -3.31
CA TRP A 42 -1.62 -16.26 -3.82
C TRP A 42 -2.50 -16.92 -2.77
N ARG A 43 -2.02 -17.98 -2.12
CA ARG A 43 -2.74 -18.69 -1.06
C ARG A 43 -3.10 -17.77 0.10
N THR A 44 -2.19 -16.89 0.50
CA THR A 44 -2.46 -15.95 1.60
C THR A 44 -3.41 -14.84 1.17
N ASN A 45 -3.14 -14.17 0.04
CA ASN A 45 -3.85 -12.93 -0.31
C ASN A 45 -5.18 -13.17 -1.03
N VAL A 46 -5.32 -14.26 -1.79
CA VAL A 46 -6.54 -14.56 -2.56
C VAL A 46 -7.35 -15.65 -1.89
N GLN A 47 -6.77 -16.84 -1.72
CA GLN A 47 -7.48 -17.95 -1.10
C GLN A 47 -7.83 -17.65 0.37
N GLY A 48 -6.87 -17.08 1.13
CA GLY A 48 -7.13 -16.70 2.52
C GLY A 48 -8.19 -15.60 2.65
N THR A 49 -8.28 -14.67 1.69
CA THR A 49 -9.39 -13.71 1.63
C THR A 49 -10.72 -14.42 1.37
N GLN A 50 -10.77 -15.36 0.43
CA GLN A 50 -11.97 -16.15 0.16
C GLN A 50 -12.40 -16.92 1.40
N ASP A 51 -11.50 -17.67 2.02
CA ASP A 51 -11.80 -18.45 3.23
C ASP A 51 -12.31 -17.56 4.37
N LEU A 52 -11.73 -16.37 4.56
CA LEU A 52 -12.17 -15.42 5.58
C LEU A 52 -13.56 -14.83 5.26
N LEU A 53 -13.86 -14.53 4.00
CA LEU A 53 -15.19 -14.07 3.57
C LEU A 53 -16.26 -15.13 3.85
N GLU A 54 -15.99 -16.38 3.47
CA GLU A 54 -16.92 -17.49 3.67
C GLU A 54 -17.22 -17.73 5.15
N VAL A 55 -16.18 -17.82 6.01
CA VAL A 55 -16.40 -18.02 7.44
C VAL A 55 -17.04 -16.79 8.11
N SER A 56 -16.79 -15.59 7.62
CA SER A 56 -17.45 -14.36 8.11
C SER A 56 -18.92 -14.35 7.77
N HIS A 57 -19.28 -14.76 6.55
CA HIS A 57 -20.67 -14.90 6.15
C HIS A 57 -21.40 -16.00 6.95
N GLU A 58 -20.79 -17.19 7.11
CA GLU A 58 -21.28 -18.28 7.94
C GLU A 58 -21.52 -17.84 9.41
N ALA A 59 -20.66 -16.97 9.93
CA ALA A 59 -20.75 -16.44 11.31
C ALA A 59 -21.76 -15.28 11.48
N GLY A 60 -22.34 -14.78 10.39
CA GLY A 60 -23.30 -13.67 10.43
C GLY A 60 -22.66 -12.29 10.65
N VAL A 61 -21.39 -12.12 10.24
CA VAL A 61 -20.69 -10.82 10.29
C VAL A 61 -21.51 -9.76 9.54
N GLN A 62 -21.72 -8.63 10.18
CA GLN A 62 -22.57 -7.55 9.65
C GLN A 62 -21.84 -6.60 8.71
N ARG A 63 -20.51 -6.52 8.80
CA ARG A 63 -19.66 -5.68 7.94
C ARG A 63 -18.29 -6.29 7.74
N PHE A 64 -17.83 -6.32 6.48
CA PHE A 64 -16.48 -6.76 6.12
C PHE A 64 -15.74 -5.62 5.42
N VAL A 65 -14.61 -5.17 5.98
CA VAL A 65 -13.77 -4.11 5.41
C VAL A 65 -12.50 -4.73 4.85
N HIS A 66 -12.37 -4.70 3.52
CA HIS A 66 -11.24 -5.30 2.81
C HIS A 66 -10.17 -4.27 2.44
N CYS A 67 -8.94 -4.51 2.86
CA CYS A 67 -7.78 -3.72 2.47
C CYS A 67 -7.25 -4.17 1.11
N SER A 68 -7.45 -3.38 0.08
CA SER A 68 -6.80 -3.50 -1.23
C SER A 68 -5.52 -2.64 -1.31
N SER A 69 -5.25 -1.98 -2.42
CA SER A 69 -4.11 -1.07 -2.61
C SER A 69 -4.33 -0.21 -3.86
N VAL A 70 -3.90 1.04 -3.86
CA VAL A 70 -3.80 1.82 -5.12
C VAL A 70 -2.85 1.17 -6.13
N GLY A 71 -2.00 0.26 -5.69
CA GLY A 71 -1.11 -0.52 -6.55
C GLY A 71 -1.83 -1.35 -7.62
N VAL A 72 -3.12 -1.66 -7.46
CA VAL A 72 -3.93 -2.37 -8.46
C VAL A 72 -4.03 -1.60 -9.77
N HIS A 73 -3.94 -0.28 -9.73
CA HIS A 73 -3.97 0.60 -10.90
C HIS A 73 -2.61 0.73 -11.61
N GLY A 74 -1.51 0.29 -10.99
CA GLY A 74 -0.18 0.50 -11.55
C GLY A 74 0.21 1.98 -11.64
N ALA A 75 0.54 2.44 -12.83
CA ALA A 75 0.81 3.84 -13.14
C ALA A 75 -0.48 4.54 -13.59
N ILE A 76 -0.66 5.80 -13.20
CA ILE A 76 -1.83 6.59 -13.63
C ILE A 76 -1.45 7.48 -14.81
N GLU A 77 -2.06 7.21 -15.96
CA GLU A 77 -1.97 8.10 -17.11
C GLU A 77 -2.97 9.26 -16.94
N GLY A 78 -2.47 10.49 -16.83
CA GLY A 78 -3.32 11.66 -16.57
C GLY A 78 -3.83 11.73 -15.11
N PRO A 79 -2.94 11.83 -14.11
CA PRO A 79 -3.35 11.95 -12.71
C PRO A 79 -4.24 13.19 -12.46
N PRO A 80 -5.15 13.14 -11.46
CA PRO A 80 -5.29 12.07 -10.48
C PRO A 80 -6.15 10.88 -10.97
N GLY A 81 -5.75 9.66 -10.57
CA GLY A 81 -6.58 8.47 -10.72
C GLY A 81 -7.74 8.46 -9.72
N THR A 82 -8.79 7.70 -10.03
CA THR A 82 -9.97 7.51 -9.21
C THR A 82 -10.23 6.03 -8.97
N GLU A 83 -11.25 5.72 -8.20
CA GLU A 83 -11.69 4.33 -7.98
C GLU A 83 -12.09 3.63 -9.28
N GLY A 84 -12.58 4.39 -10.26
CA GLY A 84 -12.95 3.89 -11.60
C GLY A 84 -11.78 3.76 -12.58
N SER A 85 -10.56 4.14 -12.21
CA SER A 85 -9.38 3.98 -13.07
C SER A 85 -9.11 2.49 -13.35
N PRO A 86 -8.64 2.13 -14.56
CA PRO A 86 -8.42 0.73 -14.92
C PRO A 86 -7.36 0.07 -14.03
N PHE A 87 -7.46 -1.25 -13.87
CA PHE A 87 -6.45 -2.07 -13.22
C PHE A 87 -5.32 -2.36 -14.21
N ASP A 88 -4.09 -2.07 -13.79
CA ASP A 88 -2.85 -2.40 -14.50
C ASP A 88 -1.77 -2.89 -13.50
N PRO A 89 -2.02 -4.02 -12.81
CA PRO A 89 -1.11 -4.51 -11.79
C PRO A 89 0.23 -4.95 -12.38
N GLY A 90 1.31 -4.28 -12.02
CA GLY A 90 2.65 -4.50 -12.56
C GLY A 90 3.45 -5.63 -11.89
N ASP A 91 3.03 -6.17 -10.75
CA ASP A 91 3.72 -7.26 -10.03
C ASP A 91 2.77 -8.31 -9.44
N SER A 92 3.36 -9.37 -8.88
CA SER A 92 2.60 -10.47 -8.27
C SER A 92 1.77 -10.01 -7.08
N TYR A 93 2.30 -9.11 -6.22
CA TYR A 93 1.55 -8.57 -5.10
C TYR A 93 0.34 -7.76 -5.57
N GLN A 94 0.54 -6.84 -6.50
CA GLN A 94 -0.55 -6.01 -7.03
C GLN A 94 -1.61 -6.87 -7.72
N ARG A 95 -1.19 -7.94 -8.44
CA ARG A 95 -2.12 -8.91 -9.02
C ARG A 95 -2.94 -9.63 -7.97
N THR A 96 -2.31 -10.14 -6.89
CA THR A 96 -3.07 -10.79 -5.82
C THR A 96 -4.03 -9.84 -5.12
N LYS A 97 -3.69 -8.54 -4.97
CA LYS A 97 -4.61 -7.54 -4.40
C LYS A 97 -5.78 -7.24 -5.34
N ALA A 98 -5.54 -7.14 -6.65
CA ALA A 98 -6.60 -6.94 -7.64
C ALA A 98 -7.58 -8.13 -7.69
N GLU A 99 -7.07 -9.36 -7.66
CA GLU A 99 -7.90 -10.57 -7.64
C GLU A 99 -8.69 -10.70 -6.33
N ALA A 100 -8.04 -10.46 -5.18
CA ALA A 100 -8.73 -10.50 -3.89
C ALA A 100 -9.81 -9.41 -3.77
N GLU A 101 -9.57 -8.24 -4.33
CA GLU A 101 -10.56 -7.17 -4.38
C GLU A 101 -11.77 -7.53 -5.22
N LYS A 102 -11.54 -8.06 -6.43
CA LYS A 102 -12.61 -8.54 -7.30
C LYS A 102 -13.43 -9.64 -6.61
N LEU A 103 -12.74 -10.63 -6.06
CA LEU A 103 -13.37 -11.73 -5.31
C LEU A 103 -14.23 -11.19 -4.16
N ALA A 104 -13.73 -10.22 -3.38
CA ALA A 104 -14.49 -9.64 -2.28
C ALA A 104 -15.74 -8.88 -2.78
N SER A 105 -15.61 -8.12 -3.88
CA SER A 105 -16.74 -7.40 -4.49
C SER A 105 -17.82 -8.35 -5.01
N ASP A 106 -17.41 -9.40 -5.74
CA ASP A 106 -18.31 -10.41 -6.30
C ASP A 106 -19.03 -11.16 -5.16
N PHE A 107 -18.27 -11.59 -4.12
CA PHE A 107 -18.81 -12.28 -2.96
C PHE A 107 -19.87 -11.45 -2.22
N GLY A 108 -19.60 -10.15 -2.01
CA GLY A 108 -20.57 -9.25 -1.37
C GLY A 108 -21.88 -9.15 -2.14
N THR A 109 -21.79 -9.09 -3.47
CA THR A 109 -22.96 -9.03 -4.37
C THR A 109 -23.75 -10.35 -4.36
N GLU A 110 -23.06 -11.49 -4.42
CA GLU A 110 -23.68 -12.83 -4.51
C GLU A 110 -24.32 -13.28 -3.18
N HIS A 111 -23.67 -12.96 -2.05
CA HIS A 111 -24.07 -13.44 -0.73
C HIS A 111 -24.74 -12.41 0.16
N GLY A 112 -24.83 -11.15 -0.29
CA GLY A 112 -25.43 -10.07 0.48
C GLY A 112 -24.62 -9.64 1.71
N LEU A 113 -23.35 -10.03 1.83
CA LEU A 113 -22.46 -9.56 2.88
C LEU A 113 -22.09 -8.10 2.62
N PRO A 114 -22.35 -7.16 3.56
CA PRO A 114 -21.98 -5.75 3.36
C PRO A 114 -20.46 -5.57 3.37
N ILE A 115 -19.84 -5.52 2.19
CA ILE A 115 -18.40 -5.37 2.01
C ILE A 115 -18.06 -3.92 1.66
N VAL A 116 -17.00 -3.41 2.27
CA VAL A 116 -16.37 -2.13 1.95
C VAL A 116 -14.92 -2.39 1.57
N ILE A 117 -14.46 -1.83 0.48
CA ILE A 117 -13.10 -1.97 0.01
C ILE A 117 -12.37 -0.64 0.13
N PHE A 118 -11.16 -0.64 0.66
CA PHE A 118 -10.33 0.55 0.62
C PHE A 118 -8.98 0.27 -0.03
N ARG A 119 -8.50 1.26 -0.80
CA ARG A 119 -7.21 1.23 -1.52
C ARG A 119 -6.28 2.28 -0.90
N PRO A 120 -5.42 1.90 0.05
CA PRO A 120 -4.47 2.83 0.62
C PRO A 120 -3.35 3.15 -0.37
N ALA A 121 -2.84 4.40 -0.32
CA ALA A 121 -1.63 4.81 -1.00
C ALA A 121 -0.37 4.38 -0.23
N GLY A 122 0.77 5.00 -0.48
CA GLY A 122 2.00 4.72 0.26
C GLY A 122 1.87 5.10 1.74
N ILE A 123 1.66 4.12 2.60
CA ILE A 123 1.52 4.34 4.06
C ILE A 123 2.90 4.66 4.64
N TYR A 124 2.97 5.63 5.55
CA TYR A 124 4.18 5.96 6.30
C TYR A 124 3.83 6.45 7.72
N GLY A 125 4.79 6.41 8.62
CA GLY A 125 4.60 6.81 10.02
C GLY A 125 5.44 5.95 10.96
N PRO A 126 5.25 6.07 12.28
CA PRO A 126 5.83 5.18 13.28
C PRO A 126 5.59 3.70 12.95
N ASP A 127 6.51 2.83 13.34
CA ASP A 127 6.56 1.38 13.04
C ASP A 127 6.79 1.00 11.57
N ASP A 128 6.79 1.93 10.61
CA ASP A 128 7.11 1.61 9.21
C ASP A 128 8.61 1.58 8.95
N LEU A 129 9.18 0.39 8.80
CA LEU A 129 10.60 0.20 8.46
C LEU A 129 10.90 0.28 6.95
N ARG A 130 9.89 0.40 6.08
CA ARG A 130 10.07 0.41 4.62
C ARG A 130 10.78 1.67 4.13
N PHE A 131 10.50 2.81 4.76
CA PHE A 131 11.15 4.08 4.46
C PHE A 131 12.46 4.30 5.20
N LEU A 132 12.77 3.51 6.24
CA LEU A 132 14.00 3.65 7.04
C LEU A 132 15.27 3.69 6.18
N LYS A 133 15.35 2.83 5.14
CA LYS A 133 16.50 2.83 4.23
C LYS A 133 16.64 4.15 3.47
N LEU A 134 15.54 4.79 3.09
CA LEU A 134 15.56 6.11 2.46
C LEU A 134 16.07 7.16 3.43
N PHE A 135 15.54 7.21 4.66
CA PHE A 135 15.99 8.12 5.70
C PHE A 135 17.49 7.96 5.98
N LYS A 136 17.98 6.73 6.18
CA LYS A 136 19.41 6.43 6.37
C LYS A 136 20.27 6.91 5.21
N SER A 137 19.83 6.70 3.98
CA SER A 137 20.58 7.12 2.79
C SER A 137 20.64 8.63 2.64
N VAL A 138 19.59 9.34 3.05
CA VAL A 138 19.55 10.80 3.09
C VAL A 138 20.49 11.30 4.18
N LYS A 139 20.38 10.79 5.42
CA LYS A 139 21.21 11.18 6.57
C LYS A 139 22.71 11.00 6.30
N SER A 140 23.08 9.89 5.67
CA SER A 140 24.49 9.59 5.34
C SER A 140 25.01 10.33 4.11
N GLY A 141 24.19 11.14 3.43
CA GLY A 141 24.59 11.89 2.23
C GLY A 141 24.81 11.04 0.98
N VAL A 142 24.47 9.74 1.01
CA VAL A 142 24.64 8.84 -0.16
C VAL A 142 23.43 8.83 -1.09
N PHE A 143 22.30 9.39 -0.67
CA PHE A 143 21.11 9.46 -1.51
C PHE A 143 21.37 10.23 -2.81
N ARG A 144 20.92 9.66 -3.91
CA ARG A 144 20.93 10.31 -5.23
C ARG A 144 19.58 10.11 -5.90
N MET A 145 19.00 11.20 -6.39
CA MET A 145 17.75 11.13 -7.14
C MET A 145 17.98 10.45 -8.49
N ILE A 146 17.10 9.50 -8.84
CA ILE A 146 17.08 8.88 -10.17
C ILE A 146 16.05 9.63 -11.02
N GLY A 147 16.46 10.10 -12.18
CA GLY A 147 15.64 10.92 -13.08
C GLY A 147 15.45 12.35 -12.59
N SER A 148 14.38 13.00 -13.04
CA SER A 148 14.06 14.38 -12.69
C SER A 148 13.60 14.57 -11.24
N GLY A 149 13.03 13.51 -10.63
CA GLY A 149 12.36 13.59 -9.34
C GLY A 149 11.02 14.34 -9.34
N GLU A 150 10.53 14.76 -10.52
CA GLU A 150 9.25 15.48 -10.67
C GLU A 150 8.03 14.53 -10.75
N VAL A 151 8.27 13.25 -10.67
CA VAL A 151 7.20 12.23 -10.65
C VAL A 151 6.37 12.40 -9.40
N LEU A 152 5.05 12.44 -9.58
CA LEU A 152 4.09 12.54 -8.48
C LEU A 152 3.94 11.18 -7.77
N TYR A 153 4.06 11.23 -6.47
CA TYR A 153 3.80 10.11 -5.57
C TYR A 153 2.91 10.58 -4.42
N GLN A 154 1.94 9.76 -4.07
CA GLN A 154 1.02 10.10 -2.99
C GLN A 154 1.21 9.14 -1.83
N MET A 155 1.19 9.70 -0.63
CA MET A 155 1.42 9.00 0.63
C MET A 155 0.29 9.34 1.60
N ILE A 156 0.10 8.48 2.61
CA ILE A 156 -0.84 8.70 3.70
C ILE A 156 -0.15 8.41 5.02
N TYR A 157 -0.31 9.30 5.98
CA TYR A 157 0.14 9.08 7.35
C TYR A 157 -0.72 7.99 8.01
N VAL A 158 -0.09 7.14 8.82
CA VAL A 158 -0.74 5.93 9.34
C VAL A 158 -2.01 6.22 10.16
N GLU A 159 -2.01 7.27 10.98
CA GLU A 159 -3.18 7.61 11.80
C GLU A 159 -4.34 8.13 10.94
N ASP A 160 -4.06 8.96 9.92
CA ASP A 160 -5.10 9.38 8.96
C ASP A 160 -5.69 8.17 8.22
N LEU A 161 -4.85 7.18 7.88
CA LEU A 161 -5.35 5.94 7.29
C LEU A 161 -6.27 5.19 8.25
N VAL A 162 -5.88 5.07 9.52
CA VAL A 162 -6.70 4.41 10.54
C VAL A 162 -8.06 5.10 10.67
N ASP A 163 -8.10 6.44 10.73
CA ASP A 163 -9.35 7.22 10.72
C ASP A 163 -10.23 6.85 9.50
N GLY A 164 -9.64 6.79 8.30
CA GLY A 164 -10.34 6.42 7.08
C GLY A 164 -10.86 4.96 7.09
N VAL A 165 -10.08 4.04 7.61
CA VAL A 165 -10.47 2.61 7.74
C VAL A 165 -11.62 2.45 8.73
N LEU A 166 -11.61 3.17 9.84
CA LEU A 166 -12.72 3.16 10.81
C LEU A 166 -14.00 3.73 10.18
N LEU A 167 -13.90 4.79 9.38
CA LEU A 167 -15.04 5.33 8.63
C LEU A 167 -15.59 4.31 7.61
N CYS A 168 -14.74 3.51 6.95
CA CYS A 168 -15.21 2.41 6.10
C CYS A 168 -16.05 1.38 6.86
N GLY A 169 -15.70 1.11 8.11
CA GLY A 169 -16.47 0.18 8.95
C GLY A 169 -17.77 0.77 9.49
N THR A 170 -17.77 2.02 9.88
CA THR A 170 -18.87 2.63 10.65
C THR A 170 -19.90 3.42 9.82
N SER A 171 -19.53 3.89 8.62
CA SER A 171 -20.45 4.66 7.78
C SER A 171 -21.56 3.78 7.18
N GLU A 172 -22.80 4.19 7.32
CA GLU A 172 -23.95 3.50 6.72
C GLU A 172 -23.96 3.58 5.18
N ARG A 173 -23.25 4.57 4.61
CA ARG A 173 -23.15 4.76 3.16
C ARG A 173 -21.98 4.03 2.51
N ALA A 174 -21.18 3.30 3.31
CA ALA A 174 -19.98 2.62 2.82
C ALA A 174 -20.22 1.26 2.17
N PRO A 175 -21.22 0.42 2.57
CA PRO A 175 -21.40 -0.91 2.01
C PRO A 175 -21.52 -0.93 0.48
N GLY A 176 -20.80 -1.87 -0.15
CA GLY A 176 -20.76 -2.03 -1.60
C GLY A 176 -19.81 -1.06 -2.31
N GLU A 177 -19.16 -0.16 -1.57
CA GLU A 177 -18.33 0.89 -2.14
C GLU A 177 -16.83 0.58 -2.03
N VAL A 178 -16.08 1.18 -2.96
CA VAL A 178 -14.61 1.20 -2.96
C VAL A 178 -14.15 2.63 -2.71
N PHE A 179 -13.15 2.81 -1.85
CA PHE A 179 -12.58 4.11 -1.50
C PHE A 179 -11.07 4.15 -1.65
N ILE A 180 -10.54 5.20 -2.25
CA ILE A 180 -9.11 5.51 -2.20
C ILE A 180 -8.84 6.33 -0.94
N LEU A 181 -7.93 5.84 -0.09
CA LEU A 181 -7.49 6.51 1.12
C LEU A 181 -6.04 6.96 0.98
N THR A 182 -5.83 8.27 0.89
CA THR A 182 -4.50 8.86 0.73
C THR A 182 -4.45 10.25 1.37
N GLY A 183 -3.25 10.82 1.52
CA GLY A 183 -3.09 12.20 1.96
C GLY A 183 -3.72 13.19 0.97
N VAL A 184 -3.92 14.43 1.41
CA VAL A 184 -4.69 15.46 0.68
C VAL A 184 -4.20 15.68 -0.75
N ARG A 185 -2.89 15.65 -0.97
CA ARG A 185 -2.29 15.96 -2.27
C ARG A 185 -1.08 15.08 -2.58
N PRO A 186 -0.81 14.84 -3.86
CA PRO A 186 0.44 14.20 -4.27
C PRO A 186 1.63 15.17 -4.11
N HIS A 187 2.81 14.60 -3.95
CA HIS A 187 4.06 15.33 -3.89
C HIS A 187 5.06 14.77 -4.91
N THR A 188 5.97 15.62 -5.40
CA THR A 188 7.07 15.11 -6.22
C THR A 188 8.05 14.32 -5.37
N LEU A 189 8.77 13.38 -5.97
CA LEU A 189 9.83 12.65 -5.27
C LEU A 189 10.92 13.61 -4.75
N ASN A 190 11.16 14.72 -5.44
CA ASN A 190 12.04 15.80 -4.98
C ASN A 190 11.53 16.39 -3.66
N THR A 191 10.24 16.76 -3.61
CA THR A 191 9.64 17.32 -2.39
C THR A 191 9.75 16.34 -1.22
N ILE A 192 9.43 15.06 -1.44
CA ILE A 192 9.53 14.04 -0.40
C ILE A 192 10.97 13.92 0.12
N ALA A 193 11.95 13.76 -0.78
CA ALA A 193 13.35 13.64 -0.39
C ALA A 193 13.89 14.90 0.31
N GLN A 194 13.53 16.10 -0.16
CA GLN A 194 13.92 17.37 0.46
C GLN A 194 13.29 17.52 1.86
N THR A 195 12.04 17.10 2.03
CA THR A 195 11.39 17.14 3.34
C THR A 195 12.09 16.20 4.30
N ILE A 196 12.42 14.95 3.88
CA ILE A 196 13.22 14.03 4.71
C ILE A 196 14.59 14.62 5.05
N ALA A 197 15.27 15.28 4.12
CA ALA A 197 16.57 15.93 4.39
C ALA A 197 16.42 17.04 5.45
N LYS A 198 15.38 17.85 5.35
CA LYS A 198 15.08 18.90 6.34
C LYS A 198 14.84 18.34 7.73
N THR A 199 14.11 17.24 7.89
CA THR A 199 13.89 16.61 9.21
C THR A 199 15.18 16.13 9.86
N GLN A 200 16.24 15.92 9.08
CA GLN A 200 17.53 15.42 9.56
C GLN A 200 18.64 16.49 9.54
N GLY A 201 18.30 17.73 9.19
CA GLY A 201 19.25 18.84 9.16
C GLY A 201 20.37 18.67 8.11
N VAL A 202 20.11 17.93 7.03
CA VAL A 202 21.11 17.68 5.96
C VAL A 202 20.65 18.26 4.62
N GLU A 203 21.61 18.53 3.73
CA GLU A 203 21.34 18.95 2.36
C GLU A 203 21.44 17.78 1.39
N LEU A 204 20.53 17.74 0.41
CA LEU A 204 20.61 16.75 -0.65
C LEU A 204 21.66 17.14 -1.70
N SER A 205 22.38 16.14 -2.20
CA SER A 205 23.24 16.31 -3.34
C SER A 205 22.44 16.77 -4.57
N SER A 206 22.96 17.74 -5.30
CA SER A 206 22.42 18.18 -6.59
C SER A 206 22.66 17.16 -7.72
N PHE A 207 23.56 16.20 -7.52
CA PHE A 207 23.88 15.17 -8.50
C PHE A 207 22.70 14.21 -8.67
N ARG A 208 22.29 14.00 -9.92
CA ARG A 208 21.19 13.12 -10.31
C ARG A 208 21.70 11.98 -11.19
N ILE A 209 21.12 10.80 -11.00
CA ILE A 209 21.42 9.64 -11.84
C ILE A 209 20.39 9.61 -12.98
N PRO A 210 20.79 9.65 -14.26
CA PRO A 210 19.84 9.55 -15.37
C PRO A 210 19.02 8.25 -15.30
N ALA A 211 17.70 8.33 -15.46
CA ALA A 211 16.82 7.16 -15.31
C ALA A 211 16.98 6.13 -16.45
N THR A 212 17.26 6.59 -17.68
CA THR A 212 17.34 5.72 -18.86
C THR A 212 18.46 4.67 -18.77
N PRO A 213 19.72 5.03 -18.46
CA PRO A 213 20.78 4.03 -18.26
C PRO A 213 20.47 3.03 -17.16
N VAL A 214 19.86 3.47 -16.04
CA VAL A 214 19.48 2.59 -14.93
C VAL A 214 18.38 1.64 -15.36
N TYR A 215 17.42 2.10 -16.16
CA TYR A 215 16.34 1.27 -16.71
C TYR A 215 16.87 0.18 -17.65
N VAL A 216 17.80 0.55 -18.57
CA VAL A 216 18.45 -0.40 -19.47
C VAL A 216 19.27 -1.41 -18.69
N ALA A 217 20.06 -0.98 -17.71
CA ALA A 217 20.79 -1.88 -16.82
C ALA A 217 19.87 -2.85 -16.08
N GLY A 218 18.70 -2.37 -15.60
CA GLY A 218 17.68 -3.20 -15.01
C GLY A 218 17.11 -4.25 -15.97
N ALA A 219 16.88 -3.87 -17.23
CA ALA A 219 16.39 -4.80 -18.27
C ALA A 219 17.42 -5.89 -18.58
N LEU A 220 18.69 -5.53 -18.71
CA LEU A 220 19.78 -6.50 -18.93
C LEU A 220 19.94 -7.42 -17.73
N CYS A 221 19.87 -6.89 -16.51
CA CYS A 221 19.96 -7.68 -15.29
C CYS A 221 18.80 -8.70 -15.21
N GLU A 222 17.57 -8.29 -15.55
CA GLU A 222 16.43 -9.22 -15.61
C GLU A 222 16.63 -10.31 -16.68
N LEU A 223 17.14 -9.94 -17.85
CA LEU A 223 17.38 -10.88 -18.95
C LEU A 223 18.38 -11.98 -18.57
N VAL A 224 19.42 -11.62 -17.81
CA VAL A 224 20.44 -12.57 -17.38
C VAL A 224 20.01 -13.40 -16.16
N CYS A 225 19.44 -12.73 -15.14
CA CYS A 225 19.15 -13.37 -13.86
C CYS A 225 17.93 -14.30 -13.90
N ARG A 226 16.87 -13.92 -14.64
CA ARG A 226 15.62 -14.71 -14.67
C ARG A 226 15.78 -16.13 -15.20
N PRO A 227 16.49 -16.38 -16.34
CA PRO A 227 16.71 -17.74 -16.82
C PRO A 227 17.52 -18.61 -15.85
N LEU A 228 18.36 -17.98 -15.00
CA LEU A 228 19.18 -18.64 -14.01
C LEU A 228 18.47 -18.87 -12.66
N GLY A 229 17.20 -18.48 -12.55
CA GLY A 229 16.46 -18.57 -11.29
C GLY A 229 16.95 -17.60 -10.20
N ILE A 230 17.79 -16.62 -10.56
CA ILE A 230 18.38 -15.64 -9.63
C ILE A 230 17.46 -14.41 -9.57
N ASN A 231 17.17 -13.92 -8.37
CA ASN A 231 16.46 -12.65 -8.21
C ASN A 231 17.34 -11.49 -8.68
N PRO A 232 16.91 -10.70 -9.69
CA PRO A 232 17.73 -9.60 -10.19
C PRO A 232 17.97 -8.55 -9.08
N PRO A 233 19.21 -8.12 -8.82
CA PRO A 233 19.48 -7.04 -7.85
C PRO A 233 18.92 -5.68 -8.32
N LEU A 234 18.82 -5.51 -9.64
CA LEU A 234 18.18 -4.35 -10.28
C LEU A 234 17.17 -4.85 -11.30
N TYR A 235 15.95 -4.29 -11.26
CA TYR A 235 14.90 -4.59 -12.22
C TYR A 235 14.14 -3.32 -12.62
N ARG A 236 13.62 -3.32 -13.85
CA ARG A 236 12.98 -2.16 -14.48
C ARG A 236 11.93 -1.49 -13.61
N ARG A 237 11.13 -2.28 -12.90
CA ARG A 237 10.07 -1.78 -12.03
C ARG A 237 10.56 -0.89 -10.88
N ARG A 238 11.75 -1.16 -10.32
CA ARG A 238 12.35 -0.24 -9.33
C ARG A 238 12.61 1.13 -9.94
N VAL A 239 12.98 1.16 -11.22
CA VAL A 239 13.21 2.40 -11.96
C VAL A 239 11.89 3.08 -12.35
N ASP A 240 10.83 2.31 -12.65
CA ASP A 240 9.50 2.82 -12.95
C ASP A 240 8.89 3.61 -11.77
N PHE A 241 9.30 3.33 -10.54
CA PHE A 241 8.95 4.15 -9.38
C PHE A 241 9.35 5.63 -9.57
N PHE A 242 10.47 5.88 -10.24
CA PHE A 242 11.02 7.23 -10.51
C PHE A 242 10.54 7.83 -11.82
N ARG A 243 9.70 7.13 -12.60
CA ARG A 243 9.28 7.55 -13.95
C ARG A 243 7.77 7.63 -14.11
N LYS A 244 7.01 6.86 -13.33
CA LYS A 244 5.56 6.70 -13.51
C LYS A 244 4.80 7.31 -12.34
N PRO A 245 3.87 8.26 -12.58
CA PRO A 245 3.14 8.92 -11.52
C PRO A 245 2.14 7.97 -10.82
N ARG A 246 1.93 8.25 -9.54
CA ARG A 246 0.95 7.59 -8.67
C ARG A 246 0.30 8.63 -7.80
N ALA A 247 -0.67 9.31 -8.36
CA ALA A 247 -1.45 10.36 -7.71
C ALA A 247 -2.94 10.06 -7.91
N PHE A 248 -3.73 10.18 -6.84
CA PHE A 248 -5.11 9.74 -6.78
C PHE A 248 -6.00 10.80 -6.14
N SER A 249 -7.29 10.81 -6.50
CA SER A 249 -8.32 11.62 -5.88
C SER A 249 -8.90 10.91 -4.66
N ILE A 250 -9.21 11.67 -3.61
CA ILE A 250 -9.97 11.21 -2.44
C ILE A 250 -11.38 11.80 -2.38
N GLU A 251 -11.83 12.43 -3.45
CA GLU A 251 -13.14 13.13 -3.45
C GLU A 251 -14.29 12.22 -3.06
N LYS A 252 -14.28 10.97 -3.49
CA LYS A 252 -15.30 9.99 -3.11
C LYS A 252 -15.30 9.73 -1.62
N ALA A 253 -14.13 9.45 -1.04
CA ALA A 253 -13.98 9.23 0.39
C ALA A 253 -14.40 10.46 1.20
N GLN A 254 -14.07 11.68 0.73
CA GLN A 254 -14.51 12.92 1.37
C GLN A 254 -16.04 13.08 1.33
N LYS A 255 -16.66 12.87 0.17
CA LYS A 255 -18.13 13.09 -0.03
C LYS A 255 -18.97 12.03 0.69
N VAL A 256 -18.53 10.77 0.67
CA VAL A 256 -19.33 9.65 1.18
C VAL A 256 -19.03 9.36 2.65
N LEU A 257 -17.75 9.33 3.03
CA LEU A 257 -17.32 8.98 4.39
C LEU A 257 -17.09 10.20 5.29
N GLY A 258 -16.94 11.41 4.72
CA GLY A 258 -16.44 12.56 5.44
C GLY A 258 -14.94 12.45 5.77
N PHE A 259 -14.20 11.60 5.05
CA PHE A 259 -12.78 11.40 5.27
C PHE A 259 -12.00 12.69 5.03
N SER A 260 -11.19 13.08 6.01
CA SER A 260 -10.38 14.30 5.94
C SER A 260 -9.01 14.04 6.60
N PRO A 261 -7.99 13.66 5.82
CA PRO A 261 -6.64 13.49 6.36
C PRO A 261 -6.11 14.82 6.89
N LYS A 262 -5.47 14.80 8.06
CA LYS A 262 -5.09 15.98 8.85
C LYS A 262 -3.59 16.25 8.81
N VAL A 263 -2.78 15.18 8.73
CA VAL A 263 -1.33 15.25 8.84
C VAL A 263 -0.74 15.58 7.47
N ASP A 264 -0.04 16.72 7.38
CA ASP A 264 0.68 17.06 6.15
C ASP A 264 1.99 16.28 6.00
N LEU A 265 2.59 16.34 4.81
CA LEU A 265 3.81 15.58 4.52
C LEU A 265 4.97 15.97 5.45
N ALA A 266 5.12 17.25 5.77
CA ALA A 266 6.27 17.72 6.55
C ALA A 266 6.13 17.25 8.02
N GLU A 267 4.96 17.41 8.58
CA GLU A 267 4.63 16.95 9.93
C GLU A 267 4.79 15.42 10.04
N GLY A 268 4.16 14.67 9.16
CA GLY A 268 4.21 13.20 9.21
C GLY A 268 5.61 12.62 9.01
N LEU A 269 6.44 13.21 8.12
CA LEU A 269 7.83 12.80 7.96
C LEU A 269 8.68 13.19 9.18
N GLN A 270 8.38 14.31 9.84
CA GLN A 270 9.05 14.68 11.08
C GLN A 270 8.72 13.68 12.20
N LEU A 271 7.45 13.34 12.39
CA LEU A 271 7.01 12.34 13.37
C LEU A 271 7.67 10.97 13.11
N THR A 272 7.76 10.58 11.82
CA THR A 272 8.43 9.34 11.42
C THR A 272 9.93 9.37 11.74
N ALA A 273 10.62 10.49 11.46
CA ALA A 273 12.04 10.67 11.76
C ALA A 273 12.31 10.60 13.27
N THR A 274 11.50 11.30 14.06
CA THR A 274 11.59 11.30 15.51
C THR A 274 11.42 9.89 16.08
N TRP A 275 10.42 9.15 15.58
CA TRP A 275 10.24 7.76 16.02
C TRP A 275 11.46 6.87 15.66
N TYR A 276 12.05 7.01 14.46
CA TYR A 276 13.27 6.26 14.11
C TYR A 276 14.45 6.62 15.05
N GLU A 277 14.58 7.86 15.46
CA GLU A 277 15.61 8.31 16.42
C GLU A 277 15.38 7.73 17.81
N GLU A 278 14.16 7.77 18.31
CA GLU A 278 13.77 7.20 19.61
C GLU A 278 14.00 5.69 19.67
N GLN A 279 13.83 4.99 18.53
CA GLN A 279 14.12 3.56 18.42
C GLN A 279 15.62 3.25 18.19
N GLY A 280 16.48 4.27 18.09
CA GLY A 280 17.91 4.08 17.78
C GLY A 280 18.17 3.55 16.37
N LEU A 281 17.25 3.79 15.44
CA LEU A 281 17.31 3.31 14.08
C LEU A 281 17.98 4.32 13.13
N LEU A 282 18.00 5.60 13.49
CA LEU A 282 18.62 6.70 12.74
C LEU A 282 19.80 7.31 13.48
#